data_e21f3e446dd8eb1d2fd76710cd79f4a6
#
_entry.id   e21f3e446dd8eb1d2fd76710cd79f4a6
#
_cell.length_a   1.000
_cell.length_b   1.000
_cell.length_c   1.000
_cell.angle_alpha   90.00
_cell.angle_beta   90.00
_cell.angle_gamma   90.00
#
_symmetry.space_group_name_H-M   'P 1'
#
loop_
_entity.id
_entity.type
_entity.pdbx_description
1 polymer ?
#
loop_
_entity_poly.entity_id
_entity_poly.type
_entity_poly.pdbx_seq_one_letter_code
_entity_poly.pdbx_strand_id
1 'polypeptide(L)'
;MTTQPAPVVRRATSERSTRNAAAVMKALTQEAIDRGLDGIATSSIAKRAGLTTGAVYSRYENNDEMLIALWESVVAPVLAAHVRETSDAIISPSAQPSTELITQIEKPSRLLSLGAEFVVMAQRNEVVGEVVIAEVSKWLHDAGLNPKSTSITRAGVALGASIAIGSILRSYVTGSNPGMRMIVDGIHNAYLVAKPTSKPRKTVAPKPIRSATGSPLRDALIDATAEVMSKTGFTGATISRIARKSGITSGSIYNFYPDKEALMNDAVSELMRTTQRQNLDSKRTASSAKEPNFGLTDSFDFGLIPDRRTWLRFRQECLIATRHHKKTHSEMKKVVLELDAAMKASFPKVDQAIITLVSMGEQAIGYGYSSLFGYTDLFSKCDFDAIMVQVAKQNSL
;
A
#
# COMPACT_ATOMS: atom_id res chain seq x y z
N MET A 1 46.11 -5.81 -45.96
CA MET A 1 45.25 -6.97 -45.67
C MET A 1 44.64 -6.78 -44.30
N THR A 2 43.45 -6.24 -44.23
CA THR A 2 42.71 -5.98 -42.99
C THR A 2 41.79 -7.19 -42.72
N THR A 3 42.13 -7.98 -41.73
CA THR A 3 41.32 -9.11 -41.26
C THR A 3 40.09 -8.59 -40.50
N GLN A 4 38.89 -8.78 -41.07
CA GLN A 4 37.61 -8.59 -40.40
C GLN A 4 37.49 -9.58 -39.23
N PRO A 5 37.07 -9.13 -38.02
CA PRO A 5 36.77 -10.06 -36.96
C PRO A 5 35.53 -10.89 -37.28
N ALA A 6 35.61 -12.19 -36.98
CA ALA A 6 34.54 -13.15 -37.18
C ALA A 6 33.29 -12.76 -36.36
N PRO A 7 32.05 -12.97 -36.88
CA PRO A 7 30.83 -12.64 -36.16
C PRO A 7 30.71 -13.50 -34.89
N VAL A 8 30.49 -12.85 -33.74
CA VAL A 8 30.19 -13.52 -32.48
C VAL A 8 28.83 -14.20 -32.65
N VAL A 9 28.85 -15.53 -32.86
CA VAL A 9 27.65 -16.36 -32.88
C VAL A 9 27.06 -16.34 -31.47
N ARG A 10 25.95 -15.59 -31.24
CA ARG A 10 25.13 -15.72 -30.05
C ARG A 10 24.68 -17.18 -29.99
N ARG A 11 25.21 -17.94 -29.00
CA ARG A 11 24.76 -19.31 -28.70
C ARG A 11 23.24 -19.24 -28.48
N ALA A 12 22.46 -19.92 -29.31
CA ALA A 12 21.04 -20.17 -29.08
C ALA A 12 20.93 -20.79 -27.69
N THR A 13 20.17 -20.14 -26.80
CA THR A 13 19.87 -20.70 -25.47
C THR A 13 19.25 -22.07 -25.70
N SER A 14 19.86 -23.14 -25.16
CA SER A 14 19.33 -24.49 -25.39
C SER A 14 17.90 -24.59 -24.84
N GLU A 15 17.02 -25.35 -25.48
CA GLU A 15 15.63 -25.57 -25.03
C GLU A 15 15.58 -26.00 -23.55
N ARG A 16 16.59 -26.72 -23.08
CA ARG A 16 16.75 -27.09 -21.67
C ARG A 16 16.97 -25.84 -20.78
N SER A 17 17.78 -24.87 -21.24
CA SER A 17 18.02 -23.63 -20.53
C SER A 17 16.75 -22.79 -20.40
N THR A 18 15.98 -22.69 -21.47
CA THR A 18 14.70 -21.98 -21.48
C THR A 18 13.65 -22.64 -20.58
N ARG A 19 13.55 -23.99 -20.63
CA ARG A 19 12.68 -24.76 -19.74
C ARG A 19 13.04 -24.58 -18.26
N ASN A 20 14.33 -24.63 -17.94
CA ASN A 20 14.80 -24.42 -16.56
C ASN A 20 14.51 -22.98 -16.10
N ALA A 21 14.66 -21.97 -16.95
CA ALA A 21 14.31 -20.58 -16.62
C ALA A 21 12.82 -20.44 -16.27
N ALA A 22 11.95 -20.99 -17.09
CA ALA A 22 10.51 -20.98 -16.84
C ALA A 22 10.13 -21.73 -15.55
N ALA A 23 10.79 -22.88 -15.27
CA ALA A 23 10.58 -23.62 -14.04
C ALA A 23 11.01 -22.84 -12.80
N VAL A 24 12.17 -22.16 -12.84
CA VAL A 24 12.65 -21.31 -11.74
C VAL A 24 11.69 -20.14 -11.53
N MET A 25 11.28 -19.43 -12.59
CA MET A 25 10.35 -18.29 -12.47
C MET A 25 9.00 -18.72 -11.89
N LYS A 26 8.44 -19.84 -12.34
CA LYS A 26 7.21 -20.40 -11.78
C LYS A 26 7.37 -20.76 -10.29
N ALA A 27 8.48 -21.40 -9.92
CA ALA A 27 8.77 -21.74 -8.53
C ALA A 27 8.97 -20.49 -7.66
N LEU A 28 9.68 -19.48 -8.14
CA LEU A 28 9.88 -18.20 -7.49
C LEU A 28 8.55 -17.46 -7.26
N THR A 29 7.71 -17.38 -8.29
CA THR A 29 6.38 -16.76 -8.19
C THR A 29 5.56 -17.44 -7.09
N GLN A 30 5.54 -18.79 -7.07
CA GLN A 30 4.77 -19.53 -6.06
C GLN A 30 5.36 -19.40 -4.66
N GLU A 31 6.70 -19.37 -4.52
CA GLU A 31 7.36 -19.16 -3.23
C GLU A 31 7.06 -17.76 -2.67
N ALA A 32 7.11 -16.73 -3.53
CA ALA A 32 6.78 -15.35 -3.15
C ALA A 32 5.29 -15.22 -2.75
N ILE A 33 4.37 -15.89 -3.45
CA ILE A 33 2.94 -15.92 -3.09
C ILE A 33 2.72 -16.59 -1.73
N ASP A 34 3.42 -17.69 -1.46
CA ASP A 34 3.20 -18.50 -0.25
C ASP A 34 3.86 -17.88 1.00
N ARG A 35 5.01 -17.21 0.85
CA ARG A 35 5.85 -16.74 1.96
C ARG A 35 6.09 -15.25 2.03
N GLY A 36 5.65 -14.50 1.01
CA GLY A 36 5.98 -13.08 0.84
C GLY A 36 7.38 -12.86 0.30
N LEU A 37 7.66 -11.63 -0.11
CA LEU A 37 8.92 -11.26 -0.75
C LEU A 37 10.13 -11.40 0.20
N ASP A 38 9.96 -11.10 1.49
CA ASP A 38 11.01 -11.27 2.50
C ASP A 38 11.26 -12.72 2.91
N GLY A 39 10.34 -13.63 2.58
CA GLY A 39 10.37 -15.04 2.97
C GLY A 39 10.94 -15.97 1.89
N ILE A 40 11.35 -15.47 0.73
CA ILE A 40 11.88 -16.31 -0.34
C ILE A 40 13.22 -16.92 0.05
N ALA A 41 13.40 -18.21 -0.30
CA ALA A 41 14.63 -18.95 -0.06
C ALA A 41 15.04 -19.70 -1.32
N THR A 42 16.27 -19.48 -1.79
CA THR A 42 16.82 -20.10 -3.00
C THR A 42 16.71 -21.63 -2.97
N SER A 43 16.92 -22.26 -1.80
CA SER A 43 16.79 -23.71 -1.64
C SER A 43 15.35 -24.21 -1.86
N SER A 44 14.34 -23.46 -1.40
CA SER A 44 12.92 -23.75 -1.64
C SER A 44 12.56 -23.62 -3.11
N ILE A 45 13.04 -22.55 -3.76
CA ILE A 45 12.84 -22.32 -5.21
C ILE A 45 13.45 -23.45 -6.03
N ALA A 46 14.70 -23.83 -5.75
CA ALA A 46 15.39 -24.93 -6.43
C ALA A 46 14.61 -26.24 -6.27
N LYS A 47 14.19 -26.58 -5.05
CA LYS A 47 13.40 -27.78 -4.78
C LYS A 47 12.07 -27.78 -5.55
N ARG A 48 11.33 -26.67 -5.57
CA ARG A 48 10.08 -26.53 -6.34
C ARG A 48 10.28 -26.64 -7.85
N ALA A 49 11.40 -26.11 -8.36
CA ALA A 49 11.76 -26.18 -9.77
C ALA A 49 12.29 -27.56 -10.22
N GLY A 50 12.57 -28.48 -9.30
CA GLY A 50 13.22 -29.74 -9.59
C GLY A 50 14.69 -29.57 -10.02
N LEU A 51 15.36 -28.54 -9.49
CA LEU A 51 16.72 -28.15 -9.85
C LEU A 51 17.62 -28.10 -8.60
N THR A 52 18.92 -27.97 -8.81
CA THR A 52 19.88 -27.72 -7.73
C THR A 52 19.94 -26.20 -7.40
N THR A 53 20.35 -25.85 -6.19
CA THR A 53 20.60 -24.45 -5.81
C THR A 53 21.63 -23.79 -6.72
N GLY A 54 22.69 -24.54 -7.14
CA GLY A 54 23.67 -24.06 -8.12
C GLY A 54 23.07 -23.68 -9.47
N ALA A 55 22.02 -24.39 -9.91
CA ALA A 55 21.31 -24.04 -11.14
C ALA A 55 20.47 -22.75 -11.00
N VAL A 56 20.05 -22.37 -9.81
CA VAL A 56 19.41 -21.08 -9.54
C VAL A 56 20.46 -19.99 -9.48
N TYR A 57 21.56 -20.17 -8.74
CA TYR A 57 22.66 -19.20 -8.64
C TYR A 57 23.41 -18.96 -9.96
N SER A 58 23.38 -19.89 -10.91
CA SER A 58 23.92 -19.65 -12.25
C SER A 58 23.10 -18.64 -13.07
N ARG A 59 21.93 -18.24 -12.60
CA ARG A 59 21.03 -17.30 -13.25
C ARG A 59 20.86 -16.00 -12.48
N TYR A 60 20.87 -16.07 -11.16
CA TYR A 60 20.65 -14.95 -10.26
C TYR A 60 21.73 -14.98 -9.18
N GLU A 61 22.48 -13.91 -9.08
CA GLU A 61 23.57 -13.81 -8.09
C GLU A 61 23.06 -13.74 -6.65
N ASN A 62 21.87 -13.13 -6.48
CA ASN A 62 21.28 -12.88 -5.16
C ASN A 62 19.75 -12.82 -5.22
N ASN A 63 19.12 -12.60 -4.05
CA ASN A 63 17.67 -12.50 -3.93
C ASN A 63 17.10 -11.25 -4.63
N ASP A 64 17.82 -10.14 -4.63
CA ASP A 64 17.33 -8.90 -5.26
C ASP A 64 17.21 -9.06 -6.78
N GLU A 65 18.16 -9.72 -7.44
CA GLU A 65 18.03 -10.07 -8.86
C GLU A 65 16.85 -10.98 -9.16
N MET A 66 16.59 -11.97 -8.29
CA MET A 66 15.40 -12.83 -8.43
C MET A 66 14.12 -12.00 -8.30
N LEU A 67 14.07 -11.08 -7.34
CA LEU A 67 12.92 -10.20 -7.13
C LEU A 67 12.71 -9.26 -8.31
N ILE A 68 13.77 -8.65 -8.84
CA ILE A 68 13.70 -7.78 -10.03
C ILE A 68 13.18 -8.57 -11.24
N ALA A 69 13.72 -9.77 -11.49
CA ALA A 69 13.26 -10.60 -12.59
C ALA A 69 11.79 -11.02 -12.42
N LEU A 70 11.33 -11.33 -11.20
CA LEU A 70 9.94 -11.62 -10.89
C LEU A 70 9.04 -10.39 -11.13
N TRP A 71 9.48 -9.22 -10.68
CA TRP A 71 8.79 -7.97 -10.91
C TRP A 71 8.59 -7.72 -12.39
N GLU A 72 9.67 -7.61 -13.15
CA GLU A 72 9.65 -7.25 -14.57
C GLU A 72 8.87 -8.25 -15.45
N SER A 73 9.07 -9.55 -15.20
CA SER A 73 8.53 -10.60 -16.08
C SER A 73 7.09 -11.00 -15.77
N VAL A 74 6.64 -10.84 -14.52
CA VAL A 74 5.37 -11.43 -14.06
C VAL A 74 4.46 -10.42 -13.39
N VAL A 75 4.98 -9.61 -12.47
CA VAL A 75 4.15 -8.80 -11.57
C VAL A 75 3.83 -7.44 -12.16
N ALA A 76 4.84 -6.74 -12.69
CA ALA A 76 4.71 -5.38 -13.21
C ALA A 76 3.65 -5.25 -14.31
N PRO A 77 3.59 -6.13 -15.33
CA PRO A 77 2.58 -6.01 -16.38
C PRO A 77 1.14 -6.09 -15.86
N VAL A 78 0.89 -6.98 -14.89
CA VAL A 78 -0.44 -7.18 -14.29
C VAL A 78 -0.83 -5.99 -13.42
N LEU A 79 0.09 -5.51 -12.58
CA LEU A 79 -0.18 -4.37 -11.71
C LEU A 79 -0.33 -3.07 -12.51
N ALA A 80 0.49 -2.85 -13.53
CA ALA A 80 0.42 -1.68 -14.41
C ALA A 80 -0.95 -1.59 -15.12
N ALA A 81 -1.44 -2.70 -15.66
CA ALA A 81 -2.76 -2.76 -16.27
C ALA A 81 -3.85 -2.40 -15.25
N HIS A 82 -3.80 -3.00 -14.05
CA HIS A 82 -4.78 -2.75 -12.99
C HIS A 82 -4.78 -1.29 -12.51
N VAL A 83 -3.61 -0.67 -12.30
CA VAL A 83 -3.48 0.75 -11.93
C VAL A 83 -4.01 1.66 -13.02
N ARG A 84 -3.65 1.39 -14.28
CA ARG A 84 -4.12 2.17 -15.44
C ARG A 84 -5.62 2.08 -15.58
N GLU A 85 -6.20 0.88 -15.64
CA GLU A 85 -7.63 0.68 -15.82
C GLU A 85 -8.45 1.30 -14.68
N THR A 86 -7.97 1.22 -13.43
CA THR A 86 -8.63 1.85 -12.29
C THR A 86 -8.55 3.37 -12.38
N SER A 87 -7.41 3.93 -12.83
CA SER A 87 -7.28 5.38 -13.04
C SER A 87 -8.18 5.86 -14.17
N ASP A 88 -8.22 5.15 -15.29
CA ASP A 88 -9.07 5.45 -16.44
C ASP A 88 -10.56 5.39 -16.06
N ALA A 89 -10.96 4.44 -15.20
CA ALA A 89 -12.32 4.34 -14.69
C ALA A 89 -12.76 5.58 -13.89
N ILE A 90 -11.82 6.35 -13.33
CA ILE A 90 -12.11 7.61 -12.65
C ILE A 90 -12.14 8.79 -13.61
N ILE A 91 -11.14 8.92 -14.51
CA ILE A 91 -10.91 10.16 -15.24
C ILE A 91 -11.49 10.18 -16.66
N SER A 92 -11.82 9.05 -17.25
CA SER A 92 -12.30 8.98 -18.62
C SER A 92 -13.80 9.20 -18.70
N PRO A 93 -14.29 10.22 -19.46
CA PRO A 93 -15.73 10.55 -19.51
C PRO A 93 -16.63 9.42 -20.02
N SER A 94 -16.10 8.51 -20.83
CA SER A 94 -16.84 7.40 -21.43
C SER A 94 -16.52 6.04 -20.84
N ALA A 95 -15.59 5.96 -19.86
CA ALA A 95 -15.20 4.68 -19.29
C ALA A 95 -16.28 4.18 -18.32
N GLN A 96 -16.77 2.98 -18.61
CA GLN A 96 -17.48 2.16 -17.65
C GLN A 96 -16.50 1.12 -17.12
N PRO A 97 -16.27 1.03 -15.79
CA PRO A 97 -15.38 0.00 -15.26
C PRO A 97 -15.89 -1.39 -15.64
N SER A 98 -15.03 -2.20 -16.24
CA SER A 98 -15.39 -3.56 -16.62
C SER A 98 -15.74 -4.40 -15.38
N THR A 99 -16.55 -5.45 -15.58
CA THR A 99 -16.86 -6.40 -14.50
C THR A 99 -15.60 -7.06 -13.97
N GLU A 100 -14.63 -7.36 -14.85
CA GLU A 100 -13.35 -7.94 -14.45
C GLU A 100 -12.55 -6.97 -13.55
N LEU A 101 -12.42 -5.70 -13.93
CA LEU A 101 -11.76 -4.68 -13.12
C LEU A 101 -12.38 -4.59 -11.72
N ILE A 102 -13.70 -4.49 -11.64
CA ILE A 102 -14.40 -4.42 -10.34
C ILE A 102 -14.17 -5.69 -9.52
N THR A 103 -14.21 -6.86 -10.18
CA THR A 103 -13.91 -8.13 -9.51
C THR A 103 -12.50 -8.13 -8.92
N GLN A 104 -11.50 -7.60 -9.65
CA GLN A 104 -10.12 -7.49 -9.16
C GLN A 104 -9.96 -6.43 -8.04
N ILE A 105 -10.74 -5.35 -8.06
CA ILE A 105 -10.76 -4.36 -6.96
C ILE A 105 -11.42 -4.95 -5.70
N GLU A 106 -12.53 -5.68 -5.87
CA GLU A 106 -13.26 -6.28 -4.74
C GLU A 106 -12.57 -7.51 -4.19
N LYS A 107 -11.99 -8.35 -5.04
CA LYS A 107 -11.28 -9.57 -4.65
C LYS A 107 -10.00 -9.72 -5.47
N PRO A 108 -8.92 -9.06 -5.07
CA PRO A 108 -7.66 -9.06 -5.82
C PRO A 108 -7.07 -10.46 -6.00
N SER A 109 -6.48 -10.70 -7.17
CA SER A 109 -5.73 -11.92 -7.45
C SER A 109 -4.46 -12.00 -6.60
N ARG A 110 -3.87 -13.19 -6.52
CA ARG A 110 -2.60 -13.40 -5.80
C ARG A 110 -1.43 -12.64 -6.43
N LEU A 111 -1.45 -12.44 -7.76
CA LEU A 111 -0.43 -11.64 -8.45
C LEU A 111 -0.56 -10.16 -8.13
N LEU A 112 -1.78 -9.61 -8.11
CA LEU A 112 -2.01 -8.23 -7.65
C LEU A 112 -1.59 -8.06 -6.19
N SER A 113 -1.87 -9.05 -5.35
CA SER A 113 -1.41 -9.06 -3.95
C SER A 113 0.11 -9.00 -3.87
N LEU A 114 0.82 -9.76 -4.68
CA LEU A 114 2.28 -9.71 -4.74
C LEU A 114 2.78 -8.35 -5.24
N GLY A 115 2.07 -7.74 -6.21
CA GLY A 115 2.36 -6.41 -6.72
C GLY A 115 2.31 -5.32 -5.64
N ALA A 116 1.30 -5.34 -4.79
CA ALA A 116 1.20 -4.39 -3.68
C ALA A 116 2.34 -4.59 -2.64
N GLU A 117 2.81 -5.83 -2.43
CA GLU A 117 4.00 -6.07 -1.60
C GLU A 117 5.26 -5.45 -2.22
N PHE A 118 5.47 -5.57 -3.54
CA PHE A 118 6.58 -4.92 -4.22
C PHE A 118 6.53 -3.40 -4.04
N VAL A 119 5.35 -2.78 -4.21
CA VAL A 119 5.18 -1.33 -4.02
C VAL A 119 5.55 -0.90 -2.60
N VAL A 120 5.22 -1.69 -1.58
CA VAL A 120 5.60 -1.36 -0.21
C VAL A 120 7.08 -1.64 0.04
N MET A 121 7.60 -2.81 -0.37
CA MET A 121 9.00 -3.20 -0.20
C MET A 121 9.97 -2.21 -0.85
N ALA A 122 9.64 -1.68 -2.03
CA ALA A 122 10.46 -0.73 -2.77
C ALA A 122 10.86 0.51 -1.95
N GLN A 123 10.08 0.87 -0.95
CA GLN A 123 10.38 2.03 -0.11
C GLN A 123 11.46 1.76 0.95
N ARG A 124 11.90 0.50 1.14
CA ARG A 124 12.91 0.10 2.13
C ARG A 124 14.03 -0.78 1.57
N ASN A 125 13.87 -1.35 0.40
CA ASN A 125 14.91 -2.10 -0.32
C ASN A 125 15.45 -1.20 -1.44
N GLU A 126 16.71 -0.76 -1.33
CA GLU A 126 17.29 0.21 -2.27
C GLU A 126 17.42 -0.38 -3.68
N VAL A 127 17.85 -1.64 -3.80
CA VAL A 127 18.12 -2.28 -5.10
C VAL A 127 16.84 -2.56 -5.86
N VAL A 128 15.88 -3.25 -5.24
CA VAL A 128 14.57 -3.53 -5.84
C VAL A 128 13.78 -2.23 -6.02
N GLY A 129 13.94 -1.29 -5.07
CA GLY A 129 13.26 0.00 -5.07
C GLY A 129 13.63 0.86 -6.27
N GLU A 130 14.89 0.87 -6.71
CA GLU A 130 15.32 1.63 -7.88
C GLU A 130 14.49 1.26 -9.12
N VAL A 131 14.30 -0.03 -9.37
CA VAL A 131 13.51 -0.53 -10.52
C VAL A 131 12.02 -0.28 -10.34
N VAL A 132 11.46 -0.70 -9.21
CA VAL A 132 10.00 -0.63 -8.96
C VAL A 132 9.51 0.83 -8.91
N ILE A 133 10.27 1.72 -8.23
CA ILE A 133 9.90 3.14 -8.13
C ILE A 133 9.95 3.80 -9.50
N ALA A 134 10.98 3.54 -10.30
CA ALA A 134 11.08 4.11 -11.64
C ALA A 134 9.90 3.70 -12.54
N GLU A 135 9.55 2.43 -12.57
CA GLU A 135 8.43 1.94 -13.38
C GLU A 135 7.06 2.45 -12.90
N VAL A 136 6.77 2.34 -11.62
CA VAL A 136 5.49 2.82 -11.07
C VAL A 136 5.35 4.34 -11.24
N SER A 137 6.42 5.10 -11.03
CA SER A 137 6.43 6.55 -11.30
C SER A 137 6.10 6.85 -12.77
N LYS A 138 6.66 6.04 -13.69
CA LYS A 138 6.34 6.15 -15.12
C LYS A 138 4.87 5.85 -15.40
N TRP A 139 4.29 4.79 -14.81
CA TRP A 139 2.87 4.47 -15.00
C TRP A 139 1.96 5.59 -14.51
N LEU A 140 2.25 6.16 -13.33
CA LEU A 140 1.50 7.29 -12.78
C LEU A 140 1.60 8.52 -13.69
N HIS A 141 2.80 8.82 -14.19
CA HIS A 141 3.04 9.90 -15.14
C HIS A 141 2.25 9.72 -16.43
N ASP A 142 2.32 8.54 -17.03
CA ASP A 142 1.67 8.21 -18.31
C ASP A 142 0.12 8.20 -18.16
N ALA A 143 -0.40 7.82 -16.99
CA ALA A 143 -1.82 7.88 -16.68
C ALA A 143 -2.34 9.32 -16.47
N GLY A 144 -1.47 10.32 -16.38
CA GLY A 144 -1.86 11.73 -16.21
C GLY A 144 -1.49 12.37 -14.86
N LEU A 145 -0.80 11.66 -13.97
CA LEU A 145 -0.19 12.28 -12.80
C LEU A 145 1.15 12.93 -13.20
N ASN A 146 1.06 13.96 -14.02
CA ASN A 146 2.21 14.66 -14.60
C ASN A 146 2.01 16.20 -14.58
N PRO A 147 3.08 17.01 -14.78
CA PRO A 147 3.00 18.46 -14.71
C PRO A 147 2.09 19.11 -15.76
N LYS A 148 1.82 18.44 -16.89
CA LYS A 148 0.99 18.99 -18.00
C LYS A 148 -0.50 18.84 -17.73
N SER A 149 -0.91 17.92 -16.87
CA SER A 149 -2.30 17.67 -16.49
C SER A 149 -2.84 18.76 -15.56
N THR A 150 -4.16 18.95 -15.56
CA THR A 150 -4.82 19.83 -14.57
C THR A 150 -4.70 19.26 -13.15
N SER A 151 -4.85 20.09 -12.13
CA SER A 151 -4.83 19.65 -10.73
C SER A 151 -5.94 18.64 -10.42
N ILE A 152 -7.10 18.76 -11.06
CA ILE A 152 -8.23 17.84 -10.94
C ILE A 152 -7.92 16.50 -11.63
N THR A 153 -7.33 16.52 -12.84
CA THR A 153 -6.92 15.29 -13.52
C THR A 153 -5.88 14.54 -12.71
N ARG A 154 -4.87 15.26 -12.18
CA ARG A 154 -3.90 14.65 -11.26
C ARG A 154 -4.57 14.03 -10.04
N ALA A 155 -5.55 14.71 -9.43
CA ALA A 155 -6.29 14.18 -8.30
C ALA A 155 -7.08 12.92 -8.67
N GLY A 156 -7.74 12.89 -9.83
CA GLY A 156 -8.48 11.71 -10.32
C GLY A 156 -7.56 10.50 -10.53
N VAL A 157 -6.40 10.68 -11.18
CA VAL A 157 -5.40 9.61 -11.35
C VAL A 157 -4.85 9.15 -10.00
N ALA A 158 -4.54 10.07 -9.09
CA ALA A 158 -4.04 9.74 -7.75
C ALA A 158 -5.07 8.93 -6.95
N LEU A 159 -6.36 9.26 -7.06
CA LEU A 159 -7.46 8.50 -6.44
C LEU A 159 -7.58 7.10 -7.05
N GLY A 160 -7.58 6.98 -8.39
CA GLY A 160 -7.65 5.70 -9.09
C GLY A 160 -6.48 4.78 -8.72
N ALA A 161 -5.25 5.28 -8.80
CA ALA A 161 -4.07 4.53 -8.41
C ALA A 161 -4.09 4.14 -6.91
N SER A 162 -4.59 5.03 -6.05
CA SER A 162 -4.76 4.75 -4.62
C SER A 162 -5.80 3.65 -4.37
N ILE A 163 -6.92 3.67 -5.08
CA ILE A 163 -7.93 2.61 -5.01
C ILE A 163 -7.33 1.28 -5.49
N ALA A 164 -6.61 1.27 -6.63
CA ALA A 164 -5.99 0.08 -7.18
C ALA A 164 -5.08 -0.62 -6.16
N ILE A 165 -4.13 0.09 -5.57
CA ILE A 165 -3.18 -0.48 -4.60
C ILE A 165 -3.84 -0.71 -3.24
N GLY A 166 -4.63 0.24 -2.77
CA GLY A 166 -5.17 0.21 -1.42
C GLY A 166 -6.28 -0.80 -1.20
N SER A 167 -7.10 -1.10 -2.23
CA SER A 167 -8.08 -2.19 -2.17
C SER A 167 -7.38 -3.55 -2.02
N ILE A 168 -6.23 -3.74 -2.67
CA ILE A 168 -5.40 -4.92 -2.49
C ILE A 168 -4.92 -5.03 -1.04
N LEU A 169 -4.30 -3.97 -0.51
CA LEU A 169 -3.80 -3.95 0.87
C LEU A 169 -4.92 -4.15 1.90
N ARG A 170 -6.10 -3.54 1.68
CA ARG A 170 -7.25 -3.72 2.55
C ARG A 170 -7.74 -5.16 2.55
N SER A 171 -7.76 -5.81 1.39
CA SER A 171 -8.19 -7.20 1.26
C SER A 171 -7.36 -8.19 2.07
N TYR A 172 -6.12 -7.85 2.42
CA TYR A 172 -5.29 -8.70 3.30
C TYR A 172 -5.90 -8.89 4.68
N VAL A 173 -6.66 -7.90 5.15
CA VAL A 173 -7.33 -7.93 6.46
C VAL A 173 -8.77 -8.41 6.33
N THR A 174 -9.49 -7.93 5.32
CA THR A 174 -10.94 -8.14 5.17
C THR A 174 -11.31 -9.32 4.28
N GLY A 175 -10.36 -9.83 3.50
CA GLY A 175 -10.56 -10.89 2.51
C GLY A 175 -11.19 -10.41 1.20
N SER A 176 -12.00 -9.35 1.22
CA SER A 176 -12.66 -8.73 0.06
C SER A 176 -13.15 -7.32 0.39
N ASN A 177 -13.54 -6.58 -0.65
CA ASN A 177 -14.00 -5.20 -0.58
C ASN A 177 -15.38 -5.03 -1.28
N PRO A 178 -16.46 -5.67 -0.80
CA PRO A 178 -17.75 -5.63 -1.48
C PRO A 178 -18.30 -4.20 -1.50
N GLY A 179 -18.80 -3.76 -2.67
CA GLY A 179 -19.33 -2.40 -2.86
C GLY A 179 -18.33 -1.38 -3.38
N MET A 180 -17.09 -1.79 -3.70
CA MET A 180 -16.08 -0.88 -4.31
C MET A 180 -16.54 -0.31 -5.64
N ARG A 181 -17.43 -0.99 -6.37
CA ARG A 181 -18.06 -0.43 -7.56
C ARG A 181 -18.73 0.91 -7.27
N MET A 182 -19.54 0.99 -6.20
CA MET A 182 -20.24 2.22 -5.82
C MET A 182 -19.26 3.36 -5.49
N ILE A 183 -18.11 3.02 -4.91
CA ILE A 183 -17.07 4.01 -4.59
C ILE A 183 -16.40 4.50 -5.87
N VAL A 184 -16.03 3.61 -6.80
CA VAL A 184 -15.43 3.98 -8.10
C VAL A 184 -16.40 4.84 -8.91
N ASP A 185 -17.65 4.40 -9.06
CA ASP A 185 -18.69 5.13 -9.79
C ASP A 185 -18.99 6.50 -9.15
N GLY A 186 -19.06 6.57 -7.81
CA GLY A 186 -19.26 7.81 -7.06
C GLY A 186 -18.14 8.83 -7.26
N ILE A 187 -16.88 8.37 -7.23
CA ILE A 187 -15.72 9.24 -7.47
C ILE A 187 -15.66 9.66 -8.94
N HIS A 188 -15.96 8.77 -9.87
CA HIS A 188 -16.03 9.09 -11.31
C HIS A 188 -17.08 10.18 -11.57
N ASN A 189 -18.32 10.00 -11.07
CA ASN A 189 -19.37 11.00 -11.22
C ASN A 189 -19.00 12.35 -10.58
N ALA A 190 -18.34 12.32 -9.44
CA ALA A 190 -17.82 13.52 -8.79
C ALA A 190 -16.71 14.20 -9.62
N TYR A 191 -15.80 13.43 -10.21
CA TYR A 191 -14.74 13.93 -11.09
C TYR A 191 -15.31 14.66 -12.31
N LEU A 192 -16.33 14.10 -12.98
CA LEU A 192 -16.93 14.67 -14.18
C LEU A 192 -17.52 16.08 -13.96
N VAL A 193 -17.97 16.39 -12.74
CA VAL A 193 -18.58 17.68 -12.40
C VAL A 193 -17.70 18.57 -11.52
N ALA A 194 -16.48 18.10 -11.20
CA ALA A 194 -15.54 18.81 -10.35
C ALA A 194 -15.08 20.12 -11.00
N LYS A 195 -14.97 21.17 -10.20
CA LYS A 195 -14.45 22.48 -10.61
C LYS A 195 -13.26 22.85 -9.74
N PRO A 196 -12.24 23.54 -10.28
CA PRO A 196 -11.08 23.96 -9.50
C PRO A 196 -11.47 24.66 -8.21
N THR A 197 -10.80 24.31 -7.14
CA THR A 197 -11.01 24.94 -5.83
C THR A 197 -10.51 26.36 -5.86
N SER A 198 -11.39 27.32 -5.55
CA SER A 198 -11.08 28.75 -5.63
C SER A 198 -10.26 29.28 -4.44
N LYS A 199 -10.29 28.55 -3.32
CA LYS A 199 -9.56 28.90 -2.08
C LYS A 199 -8.94 27.64 -1.49
N PRO A 200 -7.63 27.65 -1.20
CA PRO A 200 -7.04 26.54 -0.45
C PRO A 200 -7.69 26.44 0.92
N ARG A 201 -8.04 25.23 1.32
CA ARG A 201 -8.58 24.95 2.65
C ARG A 201 -7.55 25.27 3.73
N LYS A 202 -7.99 25.76 4.88
CA LYS A 202 -7.14 25.83 6.08
C LYS A 202 -7.00 24.42 6.64
N THR A 203 -5.89 23.77 6.35
CA THR A 203 -5.55 22.48 6.95
C THR A 203 -5.20 22.67 8.42
N VAL A 204 -5.86 21.91 9.28
CA VAL A 204 -5.43 21.76 10.68
C VAL A 204 -4.16 20.90 10.65
N ALA A 205 -3.05 21.42 11.17
CA ALA A 205 -1.82 20.64 11.26
C ALA A 205 -2.06 19.40 12.15
N PRO A 206 -1.97 18.18 11.61
CA PRO A 206 -2.19 16.99 12.42
C PRO A 206 -1.04 16.80 13.38
N LYS A 207 -1.36 16.27 14.55
CA LYS A 207 -0.35 15.86 15.52
C LYS A 207 0.43 14.64 15.00
N PRO A 208 1.71 14.49 15.33
CA PRO A 208 2.45 13.25 15.08
C PRO A 208 1.69 12.04 15.63
N ILE A 209 1.80 10.90 14.95
CA ILE A 209 1.28 9.64 15.49
C ILE A 209 2.34 9.05 16.40
N ARG A 210 2.05 9.06 17.69
CA ARG A 210 2.88 8.53 18.76
C ARG A 210 2.03 7.71 19.70
N SER A 211 2.66 6.75 20.36
CA SER A 211 2.02 6.00 21.44
C SER A 211 1.78 6.91 22.65
N ALA A 212 0.63 6.71 23.29
CA ALA A 212 0.23 7.47 24.49
C ALA A 212 -0.59 6.56 25.41
N THR A 213 0.01 5.43 25.82
CA THR A 213 -0.63 4.42 26.66
C THR A 213 -0.63 4.79 28.15
N GLY A 214 0.13 5.80 28.53
CA GLY A 214 0.39 6.18 29.92
C GLY A 214 1.54 5.41 30.58
N SER A 215 2.18 4.49 29.85
CA SER A 215 3.38 3.77 30.28
C SER A 215 4.58 4.21 29.42
N PRO A 216 5.51 5.03 29.94
CA PRO A 216 6.64 5.51 29.15
C PRO A 216 7.47 4.39 28.51
N LEU A 217 7.61 3.26 29.20
CA LEU A 217 8.34 2.11 28.68
C LEU A 217 7.61 1.44 27.51
N ARG A 218 6.31 1.21 27.65
CA ARG A 218 5.48 0.65 26.57
C ARG A 218 5.44 1.59 25.38
N ASP A 219 5.30 2.89 25.61
CA ASP A 219 5.29 3.90 24.55
C ASP A 219 6.62 3.92 23.77
N ALA A 220 7.75 3.86 24.48
CA ALA A 220 9.07 3.77 23.86
C ALA A 220 9.24 2.49 23.01
N LEU A 221 8.72 1.35 23.48
CA LEU A 221 8.77 0.08 22.75
C LEU A 221 7.88 0.11 21.49
N ILE A 222 6.68 0.65 21.58
CA ILE A 222 5.74 0.80 20.47
C ILE A 222 6.35 1.71 19.39
N ASP A 223 6.83 2.90 19.77
CA ASP A 223 7.42 3.85 18.84
C ASP A 223 8.69 3.30 18.18
N ALA A 224 9.56 2.62 18.95
CA ALA A 224 10.75 1.96 18.42
C ALA A 224 10.40 0.81 17.47
N THR A 225 9.37 0.04 17.76
CA THR A 225 8.87 -1.03 16.89
C THR A 225 8.40 -0.46 15.56
N ALA A 226 7.61 0.61 15.58
CA ALA A 226 7.15 1.28 14.37
C ALA A 226 8.32 1.79 13.53
N GLU A 227 9.33 2.41 14.15
CA GLU A 227 10.49 2.94 13.43
C GLU A 227 11.37 1.83 12.83
N VAL A 228 11.65 0.77 13.58
CA VAL A 228 12.47 -0.35 13.07
C VAL A 228 11.76 -1.07 11.94
N MET A 229 10.49 -1.40 12.13
CA MET A 229 9.71 -2.15 11.13
C MET A 229 9.48 -1.35 9.85
N SER A 230 9.27 -0.03 9.94
CA SER A 230 9.14 0.84 8.77
C SER A 230 10.37 0.87 7.85
N LYS A 231 11.54 0.52 8.39
CA LYS A 231 12.82 0.49 7.67
C LYS A 231 13.27 -0.90 7.25
N THR A 232 12.79 -1.95 7.91
CA THR A 232 13.34 -3.31 7.74
C THR A 232 12.29 -4.36 7.42
N GLY A 233 11.02 -3.97 7.35
CA GLY A 233 9.90 -4.89 7.22
C GLY A 233 9.66 -5.74 8.47
N PHE A 234 8.60 -6.53 8.44
CA PHE A 234 8.22 -7.40 9.56
C PHE A 234 9.31 -8.43 9.88
N THR A 235 9.86 -9.08 8.89
CA THR A 235 10.89 -10.12 9.07
C THR A 235 12.20 -9.54 9.62
N GLY A 236 12.64 -8.41 9.10
CA GLY A 236 13.88 -7.74 9.49
C GLY A 236 13.82 -7.01 10.83
N ALA A 237 12.63 -6.72 11.36
CA ALA A 237 12.45 -6.09 12.66
C ALA A 237 12.66 -7.12 13.79
N THR A 238 13.91 -7.27 14.24
CA THR A 238 14.26 -8.19 15.34
C THR A 238 14.12 -7.52 16.70
N ILE A 239 13.89 -8.32 17.77
CA ILE A 239 13.85 -7.82 19.15
C ILE A 239 15.13 -7.06 19.51
N SER A 240 16.31 -7.52 19.07
CA SER A 240 17.56 -6.83 19.32
C SER A 240 17.66 -5.44 18.67
N ARG A 241 17.09 -5.26 17.47
CA ARG A 241 17.02 -3.95 16.81
C ARG A 241 16.06 -3.01 17.53
N ILE A 242 14.89 -3.53 17.96
CA ILE A 242 13.89 -2.77 18.73
C ILE A 242 14.47 -2.37 20.08
N ALA A 243 15.12 -3.29 20.80
CA ALA A 243 15.80 -3.05 22.07
C ALA A 243 16.82 -1.91 21.97
N ARG A 244 17.71 -2.00 20.99
CA ARG A 244 18.72 -0.95 20.72
C ARG A 244 18.07 0.40 20.42
N LYS A 245 16.98 0.42 19.64
CA LYS A 245 16.28 1.66 19.28
C LYS A 245 15.55 2.29 20.45
N SER A 246 14.91 1.48 21.29
CA SER A 246 14.17 1.95 22.48
C SER A 246 15.09 2.28 23.67
N GLY A 247 16.36 1.91 23.63
CA GLY A 247 17.27 2.03 24.78
C GLY A 247 17.02 1.01 25.89
N ILE A 248 16.24 -0.05 25.60
CA ILE A 248 15.80 -1.09 26.57
C ILE A 248 16.51 -2.40 26.21
N THR A 249 16.85 -3.22 27.22
CA THR A 249 17.49 -4.51 26.96
C THR A 249 16.51 -5.51 26.37
N SER A 250 17.00 -6.44 25.54
CA SER A 250 16.15 -7.51 24.96
C SER A 250 15.47 -8.35 26.06
N GLY A 251 16.17 -8.62 27.17
CA GLY A 251 15.59 -9.34 28.30
C GLY A 251 14.40 -8.59 28.96
N SER A 252 14.53 -7.27 29.07
CA SER A 252 13.43 -6.44 29.61
C SER A 252 12.20 -6.45 28.70
N ILE A 253 12.37 -6.56 27.38
CA ILE A 253 11.23 -6.65 26.44
C ILE A 253 10.42 -7.92 26.70
N TYR A 254 11.09 -9.06 26.91
CA TYR A 254 10.43 -10.35 27.19
C TYR A 254 9.66 -10.39 28.51
N ASN A 255 9.91 -9.45 29.45
CA ASN A 255 9.07 -9.29 30.64
C ASN A 255 7.69 -8.70 30.31
N PHE A 256 7.53 -8.01 29.19
CA PHE A 256 6.27 -7.39 28.75
C PHE A 256 5.59 -8.15 27.62
N TYR A 257 6.36 -8.75 26.72
CA TYR A 257 5.84 -9.41 25.53
C TYR A 257 6.43 -10.80 25.38
N PRO A 258 5.60 -11.84 25.24
CA PRO A 258 6.07 -13.23 25.15
C PRO A 258 6.90 -13.48 23.87
N ASP A 259 6.63 -12.72 22.81
CA ASP A 259 7.31 -12.83 21.53
C ASP A 259 7.27 -11.52 20.74
N LYS A 260 8.03 -11.47 19.64
CA LYS A 260 8.07 -10.32 18.72
C LYS A 260 6.70 -9.97 18.13
N GLU A 261 5.91 -10.98 17.81
CA GLU A 261 4.60 -10.78 17.18
C GLU A 261 3.63 -10.09 18.14
N ALA A 262 3.67 -10.43 19.43
CA ALA A 262 2.87 -9.77 20.47
C ALA A 262 3.21 -8.27 20.60
N LEU A 263 4.50 -7.92 20.58
CA LEU A 263 4.93 -6.53 20.59
C LEU A 263 4.48 -5.77 19.34
N MET A 264 4.60 -6.38 18.17
CA MET A 264 4.17 -5.77 16.90
C MET A 264 2.65 -5.59 16.85
N ASN A 265 1.89 -6.56 17.36
CA ASN A 265 0.43 -6.48 17.41
C ASN A 265 -0.03 -5.39 18.39
N ASP A 266 0.63 -5.22 19.50
CA ASP A 266 0.36 -4.11 20.43
C ASP A 266 0.66 -2.76 19.78
N ALA A 267 1.81 -2.65 19.10
CA ALA A 267 2.21 -1.42 18.41
C ALA A 267 1.21 -1.02 17.30
N VAL A 268 0.79 -1.96 16.46
CA VAL A 268 -0.16 -1.63 15.39
C VAL A 268 -1.53 -1.26 15.94
N SER A 269 -2.00 -1.96 16.97
CA SER A 269 -3.31 -1.69 17.59
C SER A 269 -3.35 -0.31 18.23
N GLU A 270 -2.33 0.06 19.01
CA GLU A 270 -2.28 1.37 19.67
C GLU A 270 -2.16 2.52 18.66
N LEU A 271 -1.26 2.40 17.70
CA LEU A 271 -1.04 3.46 16.70
C LEU A 271 -2.21 3.59 15.71
N MET A 272 -2.89 2.49 15.37
CA MET A 272 -4.13 2.54 14.58
C MET A 272 -5.25 3.28 15.33
N ARG A 273 -5.47 2.95 16.61
CA ARG A 273 -6.47 3.64 17.45
C ARG A 273 -6.14 5.12 17.64
N THR A 274 -4.86 5.46 17.81
CA THR A 274 -4.42 6.86 17.89
C THR A 274 -4.70 7.62 16.62
N THR A 275 -4.39 7.03 15.46
CA THR A 275 -4.69 7.62 14.16
C THR A 275 -6.17 7.84 13.97
N GLN A 276 -7.00 6.85 14.34
CA GLN A 276 -8.44 6.96 14.21
C GLN A 276 -9.01 8.09 15.08
N ARG A 277 -8.60 8.17 16.33
CA ARG A 277 -9.03 9.28 17.21
C ARG A 277 -8.79 10.62 16.54
N GLN A 278 -7.60 10.84 15.98
CA GLN A 278 -7.26 12.08 15.26
C GLN A 278 -8.14 12.28 14.01
N ASN A 279 -8.38 11.24 13.23
CA ASN A 279 -9.21 11.33 12.03
C ASN A 279 -10.69 11.61 12.37
N LEU A 280 -11.24 10.99 13.41
CA LEU A 280 -12.60 11.25 13.88
C LEU A 280 -12.77 12.67 14.43
N ASP A 281 -11.79 13.17 15.17
CA ASP A 281 -11.81 14.54 15.68
C ASP A 281 -11.78 15.56 14.54
N SER A 282 -10.97 15.30 13.49
CA SER A 282 -10.95 16.13 12.28
C SER A 282 -12.32 16.14 11.59
N LYS A 283 -12.92 14.97 11.37
CA LYS A 283 -14.26 14.85 10.75
C LYS A 283 -15.37 15.53 11.56
N ARG A 284 -15.34 15.39 12.88
CA ARG A 284 -16.30 16.08 13.76
C ARG A 284 -16.15 17.60 13.65
N THR A 285 -14.90 18.09 13.58
CA THR A 285 -14.61 19.50 13.38
C THR A 285 -15.13 19.98 12.03
N ALA A 286 -14.84 19.26 10.95
CA ALA A 286 -15.32 19.57 9.60
C ALA A 286 -16.86 19.57 9.51
N SER A 287 -17.51 18.56 10.11
CA SER A 287 -18.98 18.48 10.17
C SER A 287 -19.59 19.64 10.96
N SER A 288 -18.99 20.01 12.10
CA SER A 288 -19.47 21.16 12.91
C SER A 288 -19.28 22.48 12.19
N ALA A 289 -18.20 22.63 11.42
CA ALA A 289 -17.92 23.79 10.58
C ALA A 289 -18.72 23.79 9.27
N LYS A 290 -19.51 22.73 8.98
CA LYS A 290 -20.24 22.50 7.73
C LYS A 290 -19.32 22.60 6.51
N GLU A 291 -18.12 22.00 6.61
CA GLU A 291 -17.18 21.97 5.50
C GLU A 291 -17.74 21.15 4.33
N PRO A 292 -17.65 21.67 3.08
CA PRO A 292 -18.28 21.07 1.92
C PRO A 292 -17.77 19.66 1.57
N ASN A 293 -16.59 19.27 2.03
CA ASN A 293 -15.95 18.00 1.76
C ASN A 293 -16.09 16.99 2.92
N PHE A 294 -16.75 17.35 4.02
CA PHE A 294 -16.94 16.50 5.20
C PHE A 294 -15.60 15.95 5.79
N GLY A 295 -14.49 16.66 5.59
CA GLY A 295 -13.16 16.22 6.02
C GLY A 295 -12.61 14.99 5.24
N LEU A 296 -13.17 14.66 4.08
CA LEU A 296 -12.71 13.51 3.26
C LEU A 296 -11.28 13.71 2.73
N THR A 297 -10.83 14.95 2.59
CA THR A 297 -9.48 15.28 2.09
C THR A 297 -8.41 15.35 3.18
N ASP A 298 -8.78 15.37 4.46
CA ASP A 298 -7.82 15.52 5.56
C ASP A 298 -6.75 14.43 5.56
N SER A 299 -7.14 13.19 5.20
CA SER A 299 -6.21 12.07 5.14
C SER A 299 -5.11 12.25 4.09
N PHE A 300 -5.38 12.96 2.99
CA PHE A 300 -4.37 13.27 1.96
C PHE A 300 -3.35 14.28 2.49
N ASP A 301 -3.83 15.36 3.10
CA ASP A 301 -2.97 16.38 3.69
C ASP A 301 -2.11 15.79 4.81
N PHE A 302 -2.71 14.95 5.66
CA PHE A 302 -2.01 14.26 6.74
C PHE A 302 -0.93 13.31 6.22
N GLY A 303 -1.15 12.69 5.07
CA GLY A 303 -0.19 11.81 4.44
C GLY A 303 1.05 12.52 3.91
N LEU A 304 0.95 13.79 3.55
CA LEU A 304 2.08 14.58 3.04
C LEU A 304 3.05 15.02 4.14
N ILE A 305 2.67 14.89 5.42
CA ILE A 305 3.50 15.37 6.54
C ILE A 305 4.65 14.38 6.82
N PRO A 306 5.92 14.87 6.79
CA PRO A 306 7.09 14.02 7.01
C PRO A 306 7.03 13.21 8.32
N ASP A 307 6.56 13.80 9.40
CA ASP A 307 6.50 13.17 10.73
C ASP A 307 5.54 11.96 10.79
N ARG A 308 4.65 11.83 9.80
CA ARG A 308 3.74 10.67 9.69
C ARG A 308 4.29 9.54 8.83
N ARG A 309 5.37 9.74 8.09
CA ARG A 309 5.91 8.73 7.15
C ARG A 309 6.29 7.42 7.85
N THR A 310 6.92 7.50 9.02
CA THR A 310 7.28 6.31 9.80
C THR A 310 6.06 5.48 10.15
N TRP A 311 5.01 6.12 10.65
CA TRP A 311 3.73 5.47 10.96
C TRP A 311 3.08 4.86 9.71
N LEU A 312 3.01 5.60 8.62
CA LEU A 312 2.37 5.13 7.39
C LEU A 312 3.08 3.90 6.82
N ARG A 313 4.42 3.90 6.78
CA ARG A 313 5.22 2.75 6.36
C ARG A 313 5.05 1.56 7.31
N PHE A 314 5.09 1.79 8.62
CA PHE A 314 4.85 0.76 9.61
C PHE A 314 3.48 0.09 9.41
N ARG A 315 2.42 0.87 9.22
CA ARG A 315 1.08 0.36 8.93
C ARG A 315 1.05 -0.53 7.68
N GLN A 316 1.73 -0.14 6.62
CA GLN A 316 1.82 -0.93 5.39
C GLN A 316 2.52 -2.26 5.60
N GLU A 317 3.64 -2.26 6.33
CA GLU A 317 4.34 -3.49 6.69
C GLU A 317 3.46 -4.41 7.56
N CYS A 318 2.65 -3.85 8.45
CA CYS A 318 1.66 -4.62 9.22
C CYS A 318 0.59 -5.22 8.30
N LEU A 319 0.07 -4.48 7.31
CA LEU A 319 -0.88 -5.00 6.34
C LEU A 319 -0.30 -6.19 5.57
N ILE A 320 0.94 -6.08 5.08
CA ILE A 320 1.64 -7.19 4.41
C ILE A 320 1.80 -8.38 5.35
N ALA A 321 2.22 -8.14 6.60
CA ALA A 321 2.42 -9.20 7.58
C ALA A 321 1.15 -10.03 7.83
N THR A 322 -0.06 -9.44 7.68
CA THR A 322 -1.32 -10.17 7.85
C THR A 322 -1.50 -11.33 6.88
N ARG A 323 -0.84 -11.31 5.72
CA ARG A 323 -0.90 -12.43 4.75
C ARG A 323 -0.21 -13.69 5.26
N HIS A 324 0.80 -13.55 6.09
CA HIS A 324 1.70 -14.64 6.48
C HIS A 324 1.67 -14.95 7.99
N HIS A 325 1.10 -14.06 8.81
CA HIS A 325 1.06 -14.15 10.27
C HIS A 325 -0.38 -14.11 10.79
N LYS A 326 -0.90 -15.30 11.20
CA LYS A 326 -2.31 -15.46 11.63
C LYS A 326 -2.70 -14.60 12.83
N LYS A 327 -1.81 -14.45 13.82
CA LYS A 327 -2.10 -13.60 15.00
C LYS A 327 -2.21 -12.14 14.61
N THR A 328 -1.27 -11.65 13.77
CA THR A 328 -1.30 -10.28 13.24
C THR A 328 -2.55 -10.04 12.39
N HIS A 329 -2.94 -11.00 11.54
CA HIS A 329 -4.20 -10.92 10.79
C HIS A 329 -5.42 -10.78 11.72
N SER A 330 -5.51 -11.61 12.76
CA SER A 330 -6.64 -11.57 13.71
C SER A 330 -6.71 -10.23 14.45
N GLU A 331 -5.56 -9.70 14.90
CA GLU A 331 -5.52 -8.42 15.60
C GLU A 331 -5.86 -7.24 14.66
N MET A 332 -5.29 -7.20 13.46
CA MET A 332 -5.61 -6.17 12.47
C MET A 332 -7.10 -6.18 12.11
N LYS A 333 -7.69 -7.37 11.91
CA LYS A 333 -9.12 -7.50 11.63
C LYS A 333 -9.98 -6.95 12.77
N LYS A 334 -9.62 -7.26 14.03
CA LYS A 334 -10.29 -6.72 15.22
C LYS A 334 -10.24 -5.20 15.23
N VAL A 335 -9.05 -4.63 15.03
CA VAL A 335 -8.86 -3.18 15.01
C VAL A 335 -9.68 -2.54 13.89
N VAL A 336 -9.67 -3.08 12.67
CA VAL A 336 -10.48 -2.55 11.55
C VAL A 336 -11.97 -2.55 11.89
N LEU A 337 -12.50 -3.61 12.50
CA LEU A 337 -13.90 -3.66 12.94
C LEU A 337 -14.22 -2.63 14.04
N GLU A 338 -13.30 -2.42 14.99
CA GLU A 338 -13.42 -1.36 16.00
C GLU A 338 -13.47 0.03 15.35
N LEU A 339 -12.61 0.26 14.32
CA LEU A 339 -12.58 1.51 13.59
C LEU A 339 -13.91 1.78 12.86
N ASP A 340 -14.46 0.78 12.17
CA ASP A 340 -15.74 0.89 11.47
C ASP A 340 -16.90 1.16 12.44
N ALA A 341 -16.92 0.47 13.58
CA ALA A 341 -17.92 0.69 14.63
C ALA A 341 -17.85 2.11 15.21
N ALA A 342 -16.63 2.62 15.48
CA ALA A 342 -16.44 3.96 16.00
C ALA A 342 -16.85 5.05 14.99
N MET A 343 -16.60 4.83 13.69
CA MET A 343 -17.05 5.73 12.64
C MET A 343 -18.58 5.81 12.62
N LYS A 344 -19.27 4.66 12.62
CA LYS A 344 -20.75 4.57 12.69
C LYS A 344 -21.32 5.27 13.91
N ALA A 345 -20.73 5.02 15.07
CA ALA A 345 -21.16 5.66 16.32
C ALA A 345 -20.96 7.18 16.33
N SER A 346 -19.97 7.68 15.58
CA SER A 346 -19.68 9.11 15.52
C SER A 346 -20.67 9.90 14.67
N PHE A 347 -21.34 9.25 13.72
CA PHE A 347 -22.29 9.88 12.78
C PHE A 347 -23.63 9.14 12.74
N PRO A 348 -24.36 9.08 13.87
CA PRO A 348 -25.58 8.26 13.98
C PRO A 348 -26.77 8.77 13.13
N LYS A 349 -26.70 10.03 12.66
CA LYS A 349 -27.73 10.65 11.81
C LYS A 349 -27.50 10.43 10.32
N VAL A 350 -26.31 9.96 9.92
CA VAL A 350 -26.00 9.62 8.52
C VAL A 350 -26.39 8.17 8.27
N ASP A 351 -26.87 7.87 7.06
CA ASP A 351 -27.16 6.50 6.66
C ASP A 351 -25.96 5.59 6.91
N GLN A 352 -26.19 4.52 7.64
CA GLN A 352 -25.12 3.61 8.08
C GLN A 352 -24.51 2.80 6.92
N ALA A 353 -25.24 2.63 5.81
CA ALA A 353 -24.70 2.05 4.58
C ALA A 353 -23.73 3.01 3.92
N ILE A 354 -24.05 4.31 3.87
CA ILE A 354 -23.17 5.36 3.37
C ILE A 354 -21.92 5.45 4.23
N ILE A 355 -22.03 5.46 5.55
CA ILE A 355 -20.87 5.49 6.46
C ILE A 355 -19.97 4.26 6.25
N THR A 356 -20.55 3.09 5.99
CA THR A 356 -19.78 1.88 5.70
C THR A 356 -18.98 2.03 4.40
N LEU A 357 -19.60 2.55 3.33
CA LEU A 357 -18.92 2.80 2.05
C LEU A 357 -17.84 3.88 2.18
N VAL A 358 -18.12 4.96 2.89
CA VAL A 358 -17.15 6.03 3.17
C VAL A 358 -15.93 5.46 3.93
N SER A 359 -16.17 4.72 5.02
CA SER A 359 -15.08 4.09 5.81
C SER A 359 -14.24 3.15 4.94
N MET A 360 -14.88 2.31 4.11
CA MET A 360 -14.19 1.39 3.21
C MET A 360 -13.37 2.14 2.15
N GLY A 361 -13.95 3.16 1.52
CA GLY A 361 -13.28 3.99 0.53
C GLY A 361 -12.08 4.72 1.10
N GLU A 362 -12.23 5.34 2.27
CA GLU A 362 -11.14 6.03 2.95
C GLU A 362 -10.00 5.10 3.37
N GLN A 363 -10.32 3.89 3.84
CA GLN A 363 -9.29 2.88 4.14
C GLN A 363 -8.53 2.48 2.88
N ALA A 364 -9.24 2.13 1.80
CA ALA A 364 -8.62 1.75 0.54
C ALA A 364 -7.76 2.90 -0.01
N ILE A 365 -8.32 4.10 -0.16
CA ILE A 365 -7.60 5.26 -0.65
C ILE A 365 -6.41 5.58 0.26
N GLY A 366 -6.59 5.60 1.58
CA GLY A 366 -5.54 5.93 2.53
C GLY A 366 -4.38 4.92 2.58
N TYR A 367 -4.66 3.63 2.36
CA TYR A 367 -3.61 2.60 2.25
C TYR A 367 -2.84 2.74 0.94
N GLY A 368 -3.53 2.89 -0.19
CA GLY A 368 -2.88 3.04 -1.49
C GLY A 368 -2.10 4.34 -1.62
N TYR A 369 -2.72 5.46 -1.25
CA TYR A 369 -2.08 6.78 -1.29
C TYR A 369 -0.77 6.81 -0.49
N SER A 370 -0.81 6.29 0.75
CA SER A 370 0.40 6.23 1.58
C SER A 370 1.46 5.26 1.05
N SER A 371 1.10 4.26 0.25
CA SER A 371 2.05 3.37 -0.42
C SER A 371 2.77 4.03 -1.59
N LEU A 372 2.18 5.09 -2.15
CA LEU A 372 2.70 5.78 -3.34
C LEU A 372 3.52 7.04 -3.03
N PHE A 373 3.72 7.39 -1.76
CA PHE A 373 4.40 8.64 -1.37
C PHE A 373 5.85 8.77 -1.84
N GLY A 374 6.55 7.71 -2.07
CA GLY A 374 7.93 7.75 -2.55
C GLY A 374 8.05 7.83 -4.08
N TYR A 375 6.93 7.78 -4.79
CA TYR A 375 6.90 7.58 -6.24
C TYR A 375 6.72 8.87 -7.04
N THR A 376 6.22 9.92 -6.44
CA THR A 376 6.06 11.23 -7.08
C THR A 376 5.89 12.34 -6.04
N ASP A 377 6.33 13.55 -6.37
CA ASP A 377 6.10 14.77 -5.60
C ASP A 377 4.81 15.51 -5.99
N LEU A 378 4.10 15.00 -7.01
CA LEU A 378 2.93 15.67 -7.58
C LEU A 378 1.65 15.51 -6.74
N PHE A 379 1.64 14.66 -5.73
CA PHE A 379 0.49 14.54 -4.84
C PHE A 379 0.12 15.87 -4.16
N SER A 380 1.10 16.66 -3.78
CA SER A 380 0.88 17.99 -3.21
C SER A 380 0.26 19.00 -4.19
N LYS A 381 0.24 18.66 -5.49
CA LYS A 381 -0.32 19.48 -6.58
C LYS A 381 -1.66 18.96 -7.11
N CYS A 382 -2.28 18.01 -6.40
CA CYS A 382 -3.60 17.47 -6.69
C CYS A 382 -4.69 18.29 -6.01
N ASP A 383 -5.77 18.59 -6.73
CA ASP A 383 -6.95 19.25 -6.16
C ASP A 383 -7.99 18.18 -5.74
N PHE A 384 -7.70 17.50 -4.63
CA PHE A 384 -8.61 16.48 -4.08
C PHE A 384 -9.92 17.09 -3.60
N ASP A 385 -9.91 18.34 -3.08
CA ASP A 385 -11.11 19.04 -2.62
C ASP A 385 -12.13 19.20 -3.75
N ALA A 386 -11.69 19.51 -4.97
CA ALA A 386 -12.57 19.65 -6.12
C ALA A 386 -13.46 18.42 -6.35
N ILE A 387 -12.92 17.20 -6.13
CA ILE A 387 -13.62 15.94 -6.29
C ILE A 387 -14.40 15.60 -5.02
N MET A 388 -13.77 15.68 -3.84
CA MET A 388 -14.37 15.22 -2.58
C MET A 388 -15.56 16.06 -2.13
N VAL A 389 -15.61 17.35 -2.48
CA VAL A 389 -16.80 18.19 -2.30
C VAL A 389 -18.01 17.63 -3.08
N GLN A 390 -17.78 17.13 -4.29
CA GLN A 390 -18.86 16.53 -5.07
C GLN A 390 -19.28 15.16 -4.51
N VAL A 391 -18.30 14.34 -4.04
CA VAL A 391 -18.62 13.09 -3.34
C VAL A 391 -19.48 13.33 -2.11
N ALA A 392 -19.15 14.32 -1.28
CA ALA A 392 -19.92 14.66 -0.10
C ALA A 392 -21.35 15.10 -0.46
N LYS A 393 -21.51 15.96 -1.48
CA LYS A 393 -22.82 16.42 -1.95
C LYS A 393 -23.70 15.29 -2.48
N GLN A 394 -23.15 14.35 -3.26
CA GLN A 394 -23.87 13.21 -3.82
C GLN A 394 -24.39 12.25 -2.75
N ASN A 395 -23.72 12.19 -1.60
CA ASN A 395 -24.06 11.29 -0.49
C ASN A 395 -24.74 12.00 0.68
N SER A 396 -25.11 13.27 0.54
CA SER A 396 -25.75 14.07 1.59
C SER A 396 -24.99 14.04 2.92
N LEU A 397 -23.65 14.10 2.83
CA LEU A 397 -22.72 14.13 3.97
C LEU A 397 -22.58 15.53 4.55
#